data_b5cec7f7cf94120137b8b7af6af71d41
#
_entry.id   b5cec7f7cf94120137b8b7af6af71d41
#
_cell.length_a   1.000
_cell.length_b   1.000
_cell.length_c   1.000
_cell.angle_alpha   90.00
_cell.angle_beta   90.00
_cell.angle_gamma   90.00
#
_symmetry.space_group_name_H-M   'P 1'
#
loop_
_entity.id
_entity.type
_entity.pdbx_description
1 polymer ?
#
loop_
_entity_poly.entity_id
_entity_poly.type
_entity_poly.pdbx_seq_one_letter_code
_entity_poly.pdbx_strand_id
1 'polypeptide(L)'
;MKKILISLLSLFIAAANTTGCAAKASSVSLNNSKTAESSTETKTDVSAKTNALVAFFSCTGTTEQIAEYISDGTSADLYEIIAADPYTEADLNYNNSSSRTTKEQNDSSARPEIYGTIENIDQYDIVFIGYPIWHGQAPRIISTFLESYDFSGKTIVPFCTSHSSGIGSSGTNLHSLCPDSTAWAEGRRFSADTSRAEVMEWVNSLNLNINELKTTGEFDFENKTVLLNSGYEMPIMGLGTYSLSDEECAVSIEALLEAGGRLIDTAYMYHNEAAVGKAVRESGIPREEIFVTTKLYPNQYDNAAEAIDEALERTGLDYIDMMLLHHPGDNDVEAYKAMEQAVAEGKIRSIGLSNWYVEELEDFLPQITITPALVQNEIHPYYQENDVIPYIQSLGIVVQGWYPFGGRGYTAELLSDETISKIAAAHDVTSAQVILRWNLQKGVAVIPGSSNPDHIRENLDLFGFELTDEEMEQINSLDRNEKHDWY
;
A
#
# COMPACT_ATOMS: atom_id res chain seq x y z
N MET A 1 -21.87 -0.33 26.61
CA MET A 1 -21.37 -0.89 27.90
C MET A 1 -20.88 -2.30 27.66
N LYS A 2 -19.62 -2.48 27.31
CA LYS A 2 -18.90 -3.78 27.41
C LYS A 2 -17.49 -3.48 27.89
N LYS A 3 -17.14 -4.10 29.00
CA LYS A 3 -15.91 -3.87 29.76
C LYS A 3 -14.75 -4.63 29.09
N ILE A 4 -13.66 -3.92 28.91
CA ILE A 4 -12.35 -4.49 28.54
C ILE A 4 -11.73 -5.10 29.79
N LEU A 5 -11.30 -6.34 29.71
CA LEU A 5 -10.58 -7.07 30.75
C LEU A 5 -9.10 -7.03 30.41
N ILE A 6 -8.35 -6.30 31.21
CA ILE A 6 -6.87 -6.28 31.16
C ILE A 6 -6.36 -7.45 32.02
N SER A 7 -5.58 -8.33 31.46
CA SER A 7 -4.86 -9.38 32.16
C SER A 7 -3.38 -9.02 32.28
N LEU A 8 -2.97 -8.70 33.51
CA LEU A 8 -1.58 -8.57 33.92
C LEU A 8 -0.97 -9.98 34.08
N LEU A 9 0.20 -10.22 33.54
CA LEU A 9 1.02 -11.36 33.96
C LEU A 9 2.45 -10.90 34.27
N SER A 10 2.83 -11.25 35.49
CA SER A 10 4.01 -10.83 36.23
C SER A 10 5.29 -11.58 35.85
N LEU A 11 6.36 -10.84 35.92
CA LEU A 11 7.78 -11.09 36.15
C LEU A 11 8.16 -12.42 36.85
N PHE A 12 9.18 -13.11 36.34
CA PHE A 12 10.13 -13.88 37.18
C PHE A 12 11.58 -13.67 36.70
N ILE A 13 12.35 -13.13 37.64
CA ILE A 13 13.80 -12.96 37.59
C ILE A 13 14.45 -14.25 38.12
N ALA A 14 15.49 -14.74 37.47
CA ALA A 14 16.48 -15.61 38.09
C ALA A 14 17.87 -15.27 37.58
N ALA A 15 18.68 -14.74 38.47
CA ALA A 15 20.11 -14.54 38.34
C ALA A 15 20.91 -15.79 38.74
N ALA A 16 21.99 -16.05 38.06
CA ALA A 16 23.13 -16.77 38.66
C ALA A 16 24.45 -16.43 37.97
N ASN A 17 25.35 -15.97 38.79
CA ASN A 17 26.81 -15.74 38.65
C ASN A 17 27.55 -16.99 38.17
N THR A 18 28.77 -16.96 37.61
CA THR A 18 30.08 -16.51 38.12
C THR A 18 31.21 -16.91 37.17
N THR A 19 32.29 -16.11 37.24
CA THR A 19 33.74 -16.35 37.13
C THR A 19 34.31 -16.71 35.75
N GLY A 20 35.22 -16.03 35.15
CA GLY A 20 36.43 -15.35 35.64
C GLY A 20 37.64 -16.04 35.02
N CYS A 21 38.47 -15.36 34.27
CA CYS A 21 39.91 -15.34 34.35
C CYS A 21 40.60 -14.66 33.19
N ALA A 22 41.53 -13.85 33.53
CA ALA A 22 42.34 -12.93 32.73
C ALA A 22 43.62 -13.59 32.18
N ALA A 23 44.26 -12.83 31.28
CA ALA A 23 45.68 -12.68 30.95
C ALA A 23 46.02 -13.14 29.52
N LYS A 24 46.79 -12.48 28.69
CA LYS A 24 47.89 -11.54 28.83
C LYS A 24 48.18 -10.92 27.46
N ALA A 25 48.63 -9.71 27.46
CA ALA A 25 49.19 -8.97 26.34
C ALA A 25 50.50 -9.56 25.80
N SER A 26 50.79 -9.35 24.54
CA SER A 26 52.13 -9.11 24.04
C SER A 26 52.08 -8.32 22.72
N SER A 27 52.71 -7.18 22.78
CA SER A 27 53.07 -6.25 21.73
C SER A 27 54.21 -6.78 20.87
N VAL A 28 54.16 -6.62 19.54
CA VAL A 28 55.34 -6.36 18.71
C VAL A 28 54.96 -5.38 17.60
N SER A 29 55.64 -4.24 17.64
CA SER A 29 55.70 -3.24 16.59
C SER A 29 56.83 -3.60 15.62
N LEU A 30 56.63 -3.42 14.31
CA LEU A 30 57.70 -3.02 13.39
C LEU A 30 57.13 -2.38 12.11
N ASN A 31 57.60 -1.16 11.89
CA ASN A 31 57.47 -0.38 10.68
C ASN A 31 57.97 -1.10 9.42
N ASN A 32 57.33 -0.87 8.28
CA ASN A 32 58.04 -0.28 7.12
C ASN A 32 57.08 0.28 6.05
N SER A 33 57.43 1.48 5.66
CA SER A 33 56.88 2.28 4.57
C SER A 33 57.12 1.65 3.18
N LYS A 34 56.11 1.76 2.27
CA LYS A 34 56.33 2.29 0.90
C LYS A 34 55.03 2.43 0.09
N THR A 35 54.91 3.62 -0.45
CA THR A 35 54.33 4.05 -1.74
C THR A 35 52.84 3.84 -2.00
N ALA A 36 52.19 4.98 -2.14
CA ALA A 36 50.86 5.21 -2.66
C ALA A 36 50.71 4.74 -4.10
N GLU A 37 49.62 3.98 -4.37
CA GLU A 37 48.89 4.05 -5.61
C GLU A 37 47.43 4.34 -5.27
N SER A 38 46.97 5.46 -5.82
CA SER A 38 45.64 5.99 -5.70
C SER A 38 44.68 5.11 -6.50
N SER A 39 43.93 4.24 -5.87
CA SER A 39 42.67 3.73 -6.41
C SER A 39 41.57 4.51 -5.72
N THR A 40 40.92 5.37 -6.50
CA THR A 40 39.68 6.05 -6.16
C THR A 40 38.59 4.99 -5.99
N GLU A 41 38.41 4.51 -4.78
CA GLU A 41 37.15 3.84 -4.39
C GLU A 41 36.07 4.92 -4.36
N THR A 42 35.19 4.89 -5.35
CA THR A 42 33.91 5.56 -5.31
C THR A 42 33.15 4.96 -4.12
N LYS A 43 33.14 5.65 -3.00
CA LYS A 43 32.13 5.41 -1.97
C LYS A 43 30.80 5.72 -2.61
N THR A 44 30.01 4.69 -2.89
CA THR A 44 28.57 4.81 -3.00
C THR A 44 28.10 5.38 -1.67
N ASP A 45 27.72 6.64 -1.66
CA ASP A 45 26.91 7.21 -0.59
C ASP A 45 25.61 6.38 -0.54
N VAL A 46 25.52 5.52 0.43
CA VAL A 46 24.22 4.98 0.85
C VAL A 46 23.53 6.20 1.46
N SER A 47 22.62 6.80 0.70
CA SER A 47 21.73 7.85 1.19
C SER A 47 21.09 7.31 2.47
N ALA A 48 21.32 7.97 3.60
CA ALA A 48 20.70 7.59 4.85
C ALA A 48 19.17 7.67 4.69
N LYS A 49 18.49 6.60 5.02
CA LYS A 49 17.03 6.49 4.95
C LYS A 49 16.41 7.60 5.79
N THR A 50 15.61 8.48 5.20
CA THR A 50 14.92 9.57 5.90
C THR A 50 13.66 8.99 6.56
N ASN A 51 13.61 8.95 7.87
CA ASN A 51 12.45 8.44 8.61
C ASN A 51 11.42 9.54 8.82
N ALA A 52 10.14 9.21 8.64
CA ALA A 52 9.04 10.14 8.82
C ALA A 52 8.06 9.68 9.91
N LEU A 53 7.43 10.66 10.56
CA LEU A 53 6.35 10.48 11.53
C LEU A 53 5.14 11.29 11.07
N VAL A 54 3.94 10.74 11.20
CA VAL A 54 2.68 11.46 11.08
C VAL A 54 2.05 11.59 12.46
N ALA A 55 2.22 12.73 13.09
CA ALA A 55 1.57 13.05 14.37
C ALA A 55 0.27 13.83 14.10
N PHE A 56 -0.85 13.41 14.66
CA PHE A 56 -2.12 14.07 14.41
C PHE A 56 -3.02 14.14 15.66
N PHE A 57 -3.88 15.15 15.67
CA PHE A 57 -4.97 15.28 16.65
C PHE A 57 -6.30 15.29 15.90
N SER A 58 -7.21 14.39 16.29
CA SER A 58 -8.56 14.30 15.71
C SER A 58 -9.61 14.09 16.77
N CYS A 59 -10.78 14.75 16.64
CA CYS A 59 -11.94 14.53 17.52
C CYS A 59 -13.12 13.88 16.79
N THR A 60 -13.09 13.86 15.46
CA THR A 60 -14.22 13.43 14.60
C THR A 60 -13.80 12.50 13.46
N GLY A 61 -12.56 11.99 13.48
CA GLY A 61 -12.03 11.08 12.47
C GLY A 61 -11.47 11.75 11.19
N THR A 62 -11.89 12.98 10.86
CA THR A 62 -11.49 13.60 9.58
C THR A 62 -9.98 13.85 9.45
N THR A 63 -9.32 14.33 10.52
CA THR A 63 -7.87 14.54 10.50
C THR A 63 -7.12 13.20 10.54
N GLU A 64 -7.65 12.24 11.25
CA GLU A 64 -7.17 10.86 11.34
C GLU A 64 -7.11 10.21 9.95
N GLN A 65 -8.19 10.26 9.19
CA GLN A 65 -8.24 9.72 7.83
C GLN A 65 -7.14 10.31 6.92
N ILE A 66 -6.90 11.63 6.97
CA ILE A 66 -5.82 12.25 6.20
C ILE A 66 -4.44 11.80 6.71
N ALA A 67 -4.27 11.65 8.03
CA ALA A 67 -3.05 11.17 8.63
C ALA A 67 -2.74 9.72 8.20
N GLU A 68 -3.75 8.85 8.18
CA GLU A 68 -3.64 7.48 7.68
C GLU A 68 -3.23 7.46 6.20
N TYR A 69 -3.82 8.30 5.34
CA TYR A 69 -3.43 8.38 3.94
C TYR A 69 -1.96 8.78 3.75
N ILE A 70 -1.44 9.70 4.57
CA ILE A 70 -0.02 10.11 4.53
C ILE A 70 0.86 8.97 5.05
N SER A 71 0.54 8.38 6.20
CA SER A 71 1.30 7.29 6.82
C SER A 71 1.42 6.09 5.87
N ASP A 72 0.30 5.60 5.36
CA ASP A 72 0.26 4.48 4.43
C ASP A 72 1.00 4.75 3.11
N GLY A 73 0.91 5.99 2.58
CA GLY A 73 1.54 6.35 1.32
C GLY A 73 3.02 6.69 1.43
N THR A 74 3.55 6.88 2.65
CA THR A 74 4.95 7.24 2.91
C THR A 74 5.68 6.23 3.77
N SER A 75 5.01 5.18 4.23
CA SER A 75 5.51 4.24 5.25
C SER A 75 6.02 4.96 6.51
N ALA A 76 5.42 6.11 6.83
CA ALA A 76 5.72 6.88 8.03
C ALA A 76 5.01 6.29 9.24
N ASP A 77 5.66 6.32 10.40
CA ASP A 77 5.01 5.91 11.64
C ASP A 77 3.83 6.85 11.97
N LEU A 78 2.72 6.28 12.46
CA LEU A 78 1.51 7.03 12.82
C LEU A 78 1.41 7.21 14.33
N TYR A 79 1.15 8.44 14.78
CA TYR A 79 0.98 8.77 16.20
C TYR A 79 -0.22 9.69 16.44
N GLU A 80 -1.23 9.20 17.15
CA GLU A 80 -2.36 10.01 17.59
C GLU A 80 -2.00 10.82 18.83
N ILE A 81 -2.18 12.13 18.77
CA ILE A 81 -2.06 13.05 19.92
C ILE A 81 -3.36 13.00 20.70
N ILE A 82 -3.38 12.25 21.78
CA ILE A 82 -4.58 12.02 22.61
C ILE A 82 -4.59 12.99 23.78
N ALA A 83 -5.69 13.74 23.98
CA ALA A 83 -5.84 14.57 25.16
C ALA A 83 -6.02 13.71 26.44
N ALA A 84 -5.26 13.98 27.49
CA ALA A 84 -5.40 13.28 28.77
C ALA A 84 -6.81 13.40 29.36
N ASP A 85 -7.47 14.54 29.13
CA ASP A 85 -8.91 14.76 29.38
C ASP A 85 -9.63 14.87 28.03
N PRO A 86 -10.35 13.82 27.57
CA PRO A 86 -10.97 13.79 26.24
C PRO A 86 -12.00 14.89 26.04
N TYR A 87 -12.05 15.45 24.81
CA TYR A 87 -13.04 16.46 24.44
C TYR A 87 -14.41 15.82 24.24
N THR A 88 -15.43 16.40 24.87
CA THR A 88 -16.86 16.01 24.70
C THR A 88 -17.51 16.84 23.59
N GLU A 89 -18.68 16.43 23.09
CA GLU A 89 -19.47 17.24 22.15
C GLU A 89 -19.73 18.66 22.66
N ALA A 90 -19.96 18.81 23.98
CA ALA A 90 -20.17 20.12 24.61
C ALA A 90 -18.90 20.99 24.56
N ASP A 91 -17.73 20.39 24.68
CA ASP A 91 -16.43 21.05 24.58
C ASP A 91 -16.12 21.52 23.16
N LEU A 92 -16.58 20.78 22.16
CA LEU A 92 -16.39 21.09 20.73
C LEU A 92 -17.36 22.15 20.18
N ASN A 93 -18.34 22.59 20.96
CA ASN A 93 -19.34 23.58 20.52
C ASN A 93 -18.73 24.99 20.40
N TYR A 94 -18.22 25.32 19.22
CA TYR A 94 -17.62 26.63 18.91
C TYR A 94 -18.59 27.82 18.92
N ASN A 95 -19.93 27.58 18.93
CA ASN A 95 -20.94 28.62 19.10
C ASN A 95 -21.15 29.00 20.58
N ASN A 96 -20.58 28.23 21.49
CA ASN A 96 -20.65 28.50 22.92
C ASN A 96 -19.36 29.14 23.42
N SER A 97 -19.38 30.42 23.76
CA SER A 97 -18.19 31.14 24.27
C SER A 97 -17.63 30.57 25.58
N SER A 98 -18.40 29.71 26.25
CA SER A 98 -17.98 29.02 27.49
C SER A 98 -17.51 27.59 27.26
N SER A 99 -17.51 27.10 26.00
CA SER A 99 -16.97 25.77 25.68
C SER A 99 -15.46 25.69 25.96
N ARG A 100 -14.97 24.50 26.22
CA ARG A 100 -13.54 24.26 26.47
C ARG A 100 -12.68 24.72 25.31
N THR A 101 -13.02 24.35 24.08
CA THR A 101 -12.27 24.73 22.87
C THR A 101 -12.23 26.26 22.68
N THR A 102 -13.33 26.96 22.95
CA THR A 102 -13.37 28.43 22.88
C THR A 102 -12.46 29.08 23.95
N LYS A 103 -12.47 28.56 25.18
CA LYS A 103 -11.59 29.05 26.23
C LYS A 103 -10.12 28.82 25.96
N GLU A 104 -9.77 27.60 25.55
CA GLU A 104 -8.39 27.24 25.19
C GLU A 104 -7.88 28.10 24.02
N GLN A 105 -8.68 28.31 22.98
CA GLN A 105 -8.25 29.11 21.83
C GLN A 105 -8.08 30.61 22.16
N ASN A 106 -8.85 31.12 23.09
CA ASN A 106 -8.72 32.51 23.58
C ASN A 106 -7.53 32.70 24.55
N ASP A 107 -6.98 31.64 25.09
CA ASP A 107 -5.80 31.66 25.96
C ASP A 107 -4.57 31.11 25.21
N SER A 108 -3.67 32.01 24.83
CA SER A 108 -2.43 31.62 24.11
C SER A 108 -1.47 30.79 24.96
N SER A 109 -1.64 30.80 26.29
CA SER A 109 -0.84 30.02 27.24
C SER A 109 -1.45 28.65 27.58
N ALA A 110 -2.66 28.35 27.10
CA ALA A 110 -3.30 27.06 27.36
C ALA A 110 -2.45 25.92 26.75
N ARG A 111 -2.22 24.89 27.57
CA ARG A 111 -1.46 23.67 27.21
C ARG A 111 -2.24 22.46 27.73
N PRO A 112 -3.25 21.97 26.98
CA PRO A 112 -3.94 20.75 27.34
C PRO A 112 -2.94 19.58 27.46
N GLU A 113 -3.08 18.78 28.50
CA GLU A 113 -2.20 17.64 28.76
C GLU A 113 -2.43 16.52 27.73
N ILE A 114 -1.34 15.88 27.29
CA ILE A 114 -1.35 14.77 26.32
C ILE A 114 -1.19 13.45 27.09
N TYR A 115 -1.94 12.45 26.69
CA TYR A 115 -1.80 11.08 27.16
C TYR A 115 -0.77 10.33 26.31
N GLY A 116 0.21 9.71 26.94
CA GLY A 116 1.30 8.98 26.27
C GLY A 116 2.44 9.88 25.81
N THR A 117 3.49 9.24 25.28
CA THR A 117 4.71 9.90 24.80
C THR A 117 5.29 9.12 23.62
N ILE A 118 6.03 9.79 22.75
CA ILE A 118 6.88 9.16 21.73
C ILE A 118 8.23 8.87 22.39
N GLU A 119 8.62 7.59 22.44
CA GLU A 119 9.86 7.18 23.14
C GLU A 119 11.14 7.67 22.46
N ASN A 120 11.16 7.79 21.14
CA ASN A 120 12.33 8.12 20.34
C ASN A 120 12.02 9.07 19.17
N ILE A 121 11.70 10.33 19.47
CA ILE A 121 11.44 11.35 18.44
C ILE A 121 12.69 11.63 17.57
N ASP A 122 13.89 11.37 18.09
CA ASP A 122 15.14 11.67 17.40
C ASP A 122 15.37 10.83 16.14
N GLN A 123 14.70 9.68 16.05
CA GLN A 123 14.80 8.81 14.86
C GLN A 123 14.15 9.39 13.59
N TYR A 124 13.28 10.40 13.74
CA TYR A 124 12.56 10.99 12.61
C TYR A 124 13.23 12.26 12.12
N ASP A 125 13.37 12.39 10.82
CA ASP A 125 13.89 13.59 10.14
C ASP A 125 12.75 14.51 9.71
N ILE A 126 11.57 13.91 9.39
CA ILE A 126 10.37 14.60 8.92
C ILE A 126 9.21 14.28 9.85
N VAL A 127 8.45 15.31 10.24
CA VAL A 127 7.26 15.17 11.07
C VAL A 127 6.09 15.89 10.41
N PHE A 128 5.15 15.12 9.87
CA PHE A 128 3.85 15.66 9.50
C PHE A 128 3.07 15.95 10.77
N ILE A 129 2.41 17.12 10.83
CA ILE A 129 1.58 17.49 11.98
C ILE A 129 0.17 17.87 11.54
N GLY A 130 -0.81 17.01 11.91
CA GLY A 130 -2.20 17.09 11.51
C GLY A 130 -3.12 17.63 12.60
N TYR A 131 -4.06 18.54 12.25
CA TYR A 131 -5.00 19.11 13.21
C TYR A 131 -6.27 19.67 12.55
N PRO A 132 -7.42 19.66 13.24
CA PRO A 132 -8.59 20.40 12.79
C PRO A 132 -8.40 21.90 13.04
N ILE A 133 -8.97 22.77 12.18
CA ILE A 133 -8.96 24.21 12.43
C ILE A 133 -10.02 24.55 13.49
N TRP A 134 -9.56 25.08 14.63
CA TRP A 134 -10.42 25.65 15.66
C TRP A 134 -10.24 27.17 15.77
N HIS A 135 -11.31 27.94 15.56
CA HIS A 135 -11.27 29.41 15.58
C HIS A 135 -10.16 30.01 14.70
N GLY A 136 -9.90 29.39 13.52
CA GLY A 136 -8.87 29.84 12.56
C GLY A 136 -7.43 29.50 12.94
N GLN A 137 -7.20 28.68 13.96
CA GLN A 137 -5.89 28.28 14.48
C GLN A 137 -5.79 26.78 14.73
N ALA A 138 -4.58 26.27 14.93
CA ALA A 138 -4.37 24.94 15.45
C ALA A 138 -4.87 24.82 16.91
N PRO A 139 -5.43 23.70 17.34
CA PRO A 139 -5.79 23.45 18.74
C PRO A 139 -4.58 23.57 19.66
N ARG A 140 -4.78 24.06 20.88
CA ARG A 140 -3.68 24.30 21.85
C ARG A 140 -2.92 23.04 22.24
N ILE A 141 -3.51 21.87 22.09
CA ILE A 141 -2.85 20.58 22.31
C ILE A 141 -1.68 20.38 21.32
N ILE A 142 -1.74 20.95 20.11
CA ILE A 142 -0.63 20.94 19.16
C ILE A 142 0.54 21.75 19.69
N SER A 143 0.28 22.87 20.38
CA SER A 143 1.34 23.63 21.04
C SER A 143 1.99 22.82 22.16
N THR A 144 1.20 22.08 22.95
CA THR A 144 1.74 21.16 23.97
C THR A 144 2.65 20.12 23.33
N PHE A 145 2.22 19.50 22.23
CA PHE A 145 3.01 18.50 21.51
C PHE A 145 4.36 19.06 21.02
N LEU A 146 4.33 20.20 20.35
CA LEU A 146 5.54 20.82 19.81
C LEU A 146 6.55 21.28 20.89
N GLU A 147 6.05 21.67 22.07
CA GLU A 147 6.92 22.04 23.18
C GLU A 147 7.40 20.83 24.02
N SER A 148 6.86 19.62 23.77
CA SER A 148 7.22 18.39 24.49
C SER A 148 8.44 17.69 23.95
N TYR A 149 8.90 18.02 22.73
CA TYR A 149 9.98 17.33 22.03
C TYR A 149 10.96 18.32 21.40
N ASP A 150 12.19 17.86 21.13
CA ASP A 150 13.19 18.63 20.38
C ASP A 150 13.07 18.35 18.86
N PHE A 151 12.66 19.35 18.11
CA PHE A 151 12.56 19.32 16.65
C PHE A 151 13.77 19.96 15.95
N SER A 152 14.89 20.18 16.65
CA SER A 152 16.11 20.74 16.05
C SER A 152 16.59 19.91 14.85
N GLY A 153 16.76 20.57 13.70
CA GLY A 153 17.24 19.94 12.46
C GLY A 153 16.21 19.10 11.73
N LYS A 154 14.99 18.97 12.25
CA LYS A 154 13.90 18.23 11.60
C LYS A 154 13.09 19.13 10.67
N THR A 155 12.38 18.52 9.72
CA THR A 155 11.41 19.22 8.87
C THR A 155 9.98 18.94 9.36
N ILE A 156 9.22 19.98 9.70
CA ILE A 156 7.80 19.87 10.06
C ILE A 156 6.94 20.24 8.87
N VAL A 157 5.94 19.40 8.60
CA VAL A 157 4.98 19.54 7.50
C VAL A 157 3.57 19.66 8.09
N PRO A 158 3.02 20.87 8.23
CA PRO A 158 1.69 21.01 8.79
C PRO A 158 0.59 20.68 7.77
N PHE A 159 -0.44 19.94 8.20
CA PHE A 159 -1.67 19.81 7.45
C PHE A 159 -2.88 20.01 8.37
N CYS A 160 -3.97 20.47 7.80
CA CYS A 160 -5.15 20.70 8.62
C CYS A 160 -6.42 20.27 7.90
N THR A 161 -7.46 19.99 8.71
CA THR A 161 -8.78 19.71 8.21
C THR A 161 -9.77 20.79 8.62
N SER A 162 -10.65 21.16 7.71
CA SER A 162 -11.74 22.09 8.00
C SER A 162 -12.83 22.03 6.94
N HIS A 163 -14.04 22.41 7.28
CA HIS A 163 -15.14 22.50 6.31
C HIS A 163 -14.91 23.60 5.27
N SER A 164 -14.41 24.77 5.67
CA SER A 164 -14.27 25.92 4.75
C SER A 164 -13.06 26.81 4.99
N SER A 165 -12.44 26.77 6.18
CA SER A 165 -11.29 27.62 6.50
C SER A 165 -10.02 27.05 5.92
N GLY A 166 -9.23 27.82 5.20
CA GLY A 166 -7.88 27.43 4.79
C GLY A 166 -6.94 27.26 5.99
N ILE A 167 -5.74 26.72 5.75
CA ILE A 167 -4.68 26.61 6.77
C ILE A 167 -4.28 27.99 7.33
N GLY A 168 -4.30 29.03 6.51
CA GLY A 168 -4.03 30.42 6.90
C GLY A 168 -2.73 30.57 7.68
N SER A 169 -2.79 31.29 8.80
CA SER A 169 -1.64 31.44 9.72
C SER A 169 -1.56 30.36 10.78
N SER A 170 -2.43 29.34 10.76
CA SER A 170 -2.45 28.31 11.82
C SER A 170 -1.15 27.50 11.86
N GLY A 171 -0.55 27.20 10.70
CA GLY A 171 0.75 26.55 10.62
C GLY A 171 1.90 27.48 11.03
N THR A 172 1.96 28.69 10.45
CA THR A 172 3.08 29.62 10.71
C THR A 172 3.12 30.12 12.14
N ASN A 173 1.98 30.19 12.84
CA ASN A 173 1.95 30.56 14.27
C ASN A 173 2.54 29.49 15.18
N LEU A 174 2.77 28.27 14.70
CA LEU A 174 3.44 27.20 15.43
C LEU A 174 4.96 27.31 15.38
N HIS A 175 5.54 28.03 14.42
CA HIS A 175 6.99 28.10 14.22
C HIS A 175 7.74 28.56 15.47
N SER A 176 7.19 29.51 16.22
CA SER A 176 7.81 30.05 17.44
C SER A 176 7.86 29.05 18.60
N LEU A 177 7.24 27.89 18.48
CA LEU A 177 7.22 26.83 19.50
C LEU A 177 8.35 25.82 19.30
N CYS A 178 9.06 25.90 18.18
CA CYS A 178 10.18 25.02 17.84
C CYS A 178 11.49 25.81 17.77
N PRO A 179 12.64 25.13 17.88
CA PRO A 179 13.96 25.77 17.68
C PRO A 179 14.12 26.40 16.29
N ASP A 180 14.95 27.44 16.19
CA ASP A 180 15.25 28.15 14.91
C ASP A 180 15.84 27.20 13.83
N SER A 181 16.43 26.08 14.24
CA SER A 181 16.99 25.07 13.33
C SER A 181 15.94 24.12 12.73
N THR A 182 14.68 24.23 13.15
CA THR A 182 13.56 23.45 12.58
C THR A 182 13.18 24.01 11.22
N ALA A 183 13.17 23.17 10.19
CA ALA A 183 12.64 23.53 8.87
C ALA A 183 11.11 23.34 8.84
N TRP A 184 10.43 24.16 8.03
CA TRP A 184 8.97 24.09 7.85
C TRP A 184 8.64 24.04 6.37
N ALA A 185 7.91 22.98 5.98
CA ALA A 185 7.39 22.87 4.63
C ALA A 185 6.05 23.62 4.49
N GLU A 186 5.63 23.82 3.25
CA GLU A 186 4.32 24.44 2.96
C GLU A 186 3.19 23.49 3.38
N GLY A 187 2.33 23.99 4.27
CA GLY A 187 1.21 23.22 4.77
C GLY A 187 -0.02 23.26 3.86
N ARG A 188 -0.87 22.24 3.92
CA ARG A 188 -2.11 22.15 3.13
C ARG A 188 -3.35 21.90 4.00
N ARG A 189 -4.49 22.41 3.54
CA ARG A 189 -5.81 22.15 4.11
C ARG A 189 -6.53 21.08 3.28
N PHE A 190 -7.19 20.15 3.99
CA PHE A 190 -8.03 19.10 3.43
C PHE A 190 -9.48 19.21 3.93
N SER A 191 -10.44 18.70 3.17
CA SER A 191 -11.83 18.53 3.55
C SER A 191 -12.11 17.04 3.85
N ALA A 192 -13.28 16.76 4.41
CA ALA A 192 -13.67 15.39 4.74
C ALA A 192 -13.86 14.48 3.50
N ASP A 193 -14.08 15.09 2.34
CA ASP A 193 -14.26 14.45 1.05
C ASP A 193 -12.97 14.40 0.20
N THR A 194 -11.82 14.77 0.79
CA THR A 194 -10.53 14.72 0.08
C THR A 194 -10.11 13.28 -0.14
N SER A 195 -9.84 12.94 -1.39
CA SER A 195 -9.38 11.60 -1.75
C SER A 195 -7.92 11.35 -1.33
N ARG A 196 -7.57 10.08 -1.12
CA ARG A 196 -6.17 9.68 -0.86
C ARG A 196 -5.23 10.15 -1.97
N ALA A 197 -5.65 10.06 -3.24
CA ALA A 197 -4.87 10.51 -4.39
C ALA A 197 -4.49 11.99 -4.30
N GLU A 198 -5.43 12.88 -3.91
CA GLU A 198 -5.15 14.31 -3.73
C GLU A 198 -4.18 14.58 -2.56
N VAL A 199 -4.26 13.78 -1.49
CA VAL A 199 -3.31 13.86 -0.36
C VAL A 199 -1.92 13.47 -0.82
N MET A 200 -1.78 12.37 -1.55
CA MET A 200 -0.49 11.89 -2.06
C MET A 200 0.10 12.80 -3.13
N GLU A 201 -0.70 13.38 -4.02
CA GLU A 201 -0.25 14.41 -4.96
C GLU A 201 0.41 15.60 -4.21
N TRP A 202 -0.21 16.04 -3.11
CA TRP A 202 0.38 17.08 -2.29
C TRP A 202 1.69 16.64 -1.61
N VAL A 203 1.72 15.46 -0.98
CA VAL A 203 2.93 14.92 -0.34
C VAL A 203 4.07 14.84 -1.36
N ASN A 204 3.80 14.32 -2.56
CA ASN A 204 4.77 14.24 -3.66
C ASN A 204 5.29 15.61 -4.08
N SER A 205 4.41 16.64 -4.11
CA SER A 205 4.79 18.00 -4.48
C SER A 205 5.76 18.68 -3.51
N LEU A 206 5.89 18.17 -2.29
CA LEU A 206 6.77 18.71 -1.26
C LEU A 206 8.26 18.37 -1.50
N ASN A 207 8.57 17.43 -2.41
CA ASN A 207 9.92 16.96 -2.72
C ASN A 207 10.76 16.63 -1.45
N LEU A 208 10.13 16.07 -0.46
CA LEU A 208 10.77 15.57 0.74
C LEU A 208 11.41 14.22 0.42
N ASN A 209 12.67 14.01 0.74
CA ASN A 209 13.35 12.71 0.57
C ASN A 209 12.85 11.70 1.65
N ILE A 210 11.53 11.57 1.77
CA ILE A 210 10.92 10.51 2.55
C ILE A 210 10.99 9.27 1.69
N ASN A 211 11.70 8.23 2.12
CA ASN A 211 11.86 6.94 1.43
C ASN A 211 11.33 7.03 0.00
N GLU A 212 12.13 6.94 -1.04
CA GLU A 212 11.71 7.25 -2.43
C GLU A 212 10.21 7.10 -2.60
N LEU A 213 9.51 8.24 -2.73
CA LEU A 213 8.03 8.24 -2.76
C LEU A 213 7.63 7.21 -3.79
N LYS A 214 6.96 6.14 -3.37
CA LYS A 214 6.57 5.08 -4.30
C LYS A 214 5.82 5.73 -5.46
N THR A 215 6.38 5.62 -6.63
CA THR A 215 5.75 6.12 -7.85
C THR A 215 4.55 5.24 -8.15
N THR A 216 3.38 5.82 -8.37
CA THR A 216 2.19 5.06 -8.80
C THR A 216 2.53 4.23 -10.03
N GLY A 217 2.22 2.94 -9.97
CA GLY A 217 2.50 1.99 -11.06
C GLY A 217 3.93 1.44 -11.11
N GLU A 218 4.87 1.97 -10.34
CA GLU A 218 6.23 1.43 -10.23
C GLU A 218 6.27 0.27 -9.24
N PHE A 219 6.91 -0.85 -9.64
CA PHE A 219 6.98 -2.05 -8.81
C PHE A 219 8.11 -1.95 -7.80
N ASP A 220 7.77 -2.05 -6.54
CA ASP A 220 8.70 -2.20 -5.43
C ASP A 220 9.05 -3.68 -5.24
N PHE A 221 10.18 -4.10 -5.81
CA PHE A 221 10.65 -5.49 -5.71
C PHE A 221 11.14 -5.87 -4.31
N GLU A 222 11.52 -4.91 -3.47
CA GLU A 222 11.92 -5.17 -2.08
C GLU A 222 10.69 -5.54 -1.22
N ASN A 223 9.64 -4.71 -1.29
CA ASN A 223 8.38 -4.95 -0.57
C ASN A 223 7.39 -5.82 -1.35
N LYS A 224 7.67 -6.13 -2.63
CA LYS A 224 6.85 -6.96 -3.53
C LYS A 224 5.45 -6.37 -3.76
N THR A 225 5.36 -5.05 -3.84
CA THR A 225 4.11 -4.28 -3.98
C THR A 225 4.19 -3.27 -5.12
N VAL A 226 3.04 -2.74 -5.48
CA VAL A 226 2.87 -1.59 -6.37
C VAL A 226 1.87 -0.63 -5.75
N LEU A 227 2.18 0.67 -5.79
CA LEU A 227 1.22 1.70 -5.38
C LEU A 227 0.22 1.95 -6.50
N LEU A 228 -1.06 1.70 -6.22
CA LEU A 228 -2.17 1.98 -7.13
C LEU A 228 -2.49 3.50 -7.17
N ASN A 229 -3.10 3.98 -8.25
CA ASN A 229 -3.57 5.37 -8.34
C ASN A 229 -4.69 5.72 -7.34
N SER A 230 -5.34 4.71 -6.76
CA SER A 230 -6.26 4.84 -5.63
C SER A 230 -5.55 5.14 -4.30
N GLY A 231 -4.22 5.04 -4.27
CA GLY A 231 -3.37 5.25 -3.11
C GLY A 231 -3.17 4.03 -2.22
N TYR A 232 -3.78 2.88 -2.53
CA TYR A 232 -3.53 1.62 -1.82
C TYR A 232 -2.38 0.84 -2.44
N GLU A 233 -1.65 0.09 -1.62
CA GLU A 233 -0.63 -0.83 -2.10
C GLU A 233 -1.24 -2.19 -2.43
N MET A 234 -0.85 -2.76 -3.57
CA MET A 234 -1.25 -4.09 -4.02
C MET A 234 -0.01 -4.98 -4.15
N PRO A 235 -0.02 -6.23 -3.65
CA PRO A 235 1.05 -7.18 -3.96
C PRO A 235 1.16 -7.44 -5.48
N ILE A 236 2.38 -7.48 -6.02
CA ILE A 236 2.61 -7.69 -7.46
C ILE A 236 2.49 -9.16 -7.89
N MET A 237 2.37 -10.07 -6.92
CA MET A 237 2.20 -11.50 -7.12
C MET A 237 1.09 -12.04 -6.23
N GLY A 238 0.15 -12.81 -6.78
CA GLY A 238 -0.97 -13.39 -6.06
C GLY A 238 -1.37 -14.78 -6.52
N LEU A 239 -2.53 -15.22 -6.06
CA LEU A 239 -3.16 -16.50 -6.43
C LEU A 239 -4.48 -16.22 -7.15
N GLY A 240 -4.62 -16.70 -8.38
CA GLY A 240 -5.90 -16.79 -9.09
C GLY A 240 -6.68 -18.03 -8.68
N THR A 241 -7.95 -17.88 -8.35
CA THR A 241 -8.82 -19.00 -7.90
C THR A 241 -9.73 -19.54 -9.00
N TYR A 242 -9.60 -19.07 -10.23
CA TYR A 242 -10.40 -19.58 -11.34
C TYR A 242 -10.30 -21.10 -11.45
N SER A 243 -11.47 -21.78 -11.46
CA SER A 243 -11.61 -23.24 -11.57
C SER A 243 -11.14 -24.06 -10.37
N LEU A 244 -10.85 -23.43 -9.24
CA LEU A 244 -10.65 -24.15 -7.99
C LEU A 244 -12.01 -24.44 -7.34
N SER A 245 -12.19 -25.67 -6.83
CA SER A 245 -13.30 -26.02 -5.94
C SER A 245 -13.14 -25.32 -4.58
N ASP A 246 -14.17 -25.31 -3.76
CA ASP A 246 -14.13 -24.73 -2.42
C ASP A 246 -13.02 -25.34 -1.54
N GLU A 247 -12.82 -26.66 -1.64
CA GLU A 247 -11.78 -27.39 -0.91
C GLU A 247 -10.37 -27.01 -1.44
N GLU A 248 -10.22 -26.94 -2.77
CA GLU A 248 -8.94 -26.50 -3.38
C GLU A 248 -8.63 -25.06 -3.05
N CYS A 249 -9.63 -24.16 -3.05
CA CYS A 249 -9.45 -22.77 -2.60
C CYS A 249 -8.88 -22.69 -1.17
N ALA A 250 -9.46 -23.46 -0.23
CA ALA A 250 -9.00 -23.44 1.15
C ALA A 250 -7.53 -23.84 1.27
N VAL A 251 -7.14 -24.96 0.64
CA VAL A 251 -5.76 -25.47 0.67
C VAL A 251 -4.78 -24.54 -0.05
N SER A 252 -5.19 -23.99 -1.19
CA SER A 252 -4.35 -23.11 -2.01
C SER A 252 -4.11 -21.74 -1.34
N ILE A 253 -5.14 -21.18 -0.72
CA ILE A 253 -5.04 -19.92 0.02
C ILE A 253 -4.19 -20.11 1.29
N GLU A 254 -4.38 -21.21 2.03
CA GLU A 254 -3.51 -21.53 3.17
C GLU A 254 -2.03 -21.59 2.75
N ALA A 255 -1.72 -22.32 1.67
CA ALA A 255 -0.36 -22.41 1.15
C ALA A 255 0.21 -21.04 0.70
N LEU A 256 -0.61 -20.20 0.05
CA LEU A 256 -0.23 -18.84 -0.32
C LEU A 256 0.14 -18.00 0.91
N LEU A 257 -0.74 -17.97 1.90
CA LEU A 257 -0.60 -17.14 3.10
C LEU A 257 0.57 -17.61 3.98
N GLU A 258 0.76 -18.93 4.13
CA GLU A 258 1.92 -19.52 4.83
C GLU A 258 3.25 -19.17 4.15
N ALA A 259 3.27 -19.11 2.82
CA ALA A 259 4.45 -18.72 2.04
C ALA A 259 4.69 -17.19 2.00
N GLY A 260 3.85 -16.40 2.68
CA GLY A 260 3.96 -14.94 2.74
C GLY A 260 3.26 -14.20 1.61
N GLY A 261 2.53 -14.89 0.72
CA GLY A 261 1.68 -14.24 -0.29
C GLY A 261 0.47 -13.55 0.37
N ARG A 262 -0.03 -12.47 -0.26
CA ARG A 262 -1.10 -11.65 0.34
C ARG A 262 -2.17 -11.20 -0.67
N LEU A 263 -2.08 -11.55 -1.94
CA LEU A 263 -3.07 -11.23 -2.96
C LEU A 263 -3.85 -12.47 -3.40
N ILE A 264 -5.18 -12.39 -3.32
CA ILE A 264 -6.11 -13.46 -3.74
C ILE A 264 -7.08 -12.87 -4.75
N ASP A 265 -7.13 -13.45 -5.95
CA ASP A 265 -8.04 -13.05 -7.02
C ASP A 265 -9.15 -14.09 -7.20
N THR A 266 -10.39 -13.64 -7.07
CA THR A 266 -11.60 -14.42 -7.35
C THR A 266 -12.55 -13.65 -8.26
N ALA A 267 -13.75 -14.16 -8.48
CA ALA A 267 -14.83 -13.50 -9.20
C ALA A 267 -16.18 -14.15 -8.90
N TYR A 268 -17.27 -13.40 -9.09
CA TYR A 268 -18.62 -13.91 -9.01
C TYR A 268 -18.81 -15.20 -9.84
N MET A 269 -18.34 -15.19 -11.08
CA MET A 269 -18.50 -16.30 -12.02
C MET A 269 -17.69 -17.55 -11.64
N TYR A 270 -16.72 -17.46 -10.72
CA TYR A 270 -15.93 -18.62 -10.26
C TYR A 270 -16.69 -19.46 -9.23
N HIS A 271 -17.75 -18.92 -8.64
CA HIS A 271 -18.63 -19.56 -7.64
C HIS A 271 -17.92 -20.00 -6.36
N ASN A 272 -16.75 -19.43 -6.06
CA ASN A 272 -15.94 -19.77 -4.90
C ASN A 272 -15.63 -18.57 -3.96
N GLU A 273 -16.28 -17.41 -4.15
CA GLU A 273 -16.12 -16.23 -3.30
C GLU A 273 -16.35 -16.52 -1.81
N ALA A 274 -17.32 -17.39 -1.50
CA ALA A 274 -17.61 -17.79 -0.12
C ALA A 274 -16.46 -18.59 0.52
N ALA A 275 -15.82 -19.47 -0.25
CA ALA A 275 -14.65 -20.24 0.19
C ALA A 275 -13.44 -19.33 0.38
N VAL A 276 -13.21 -18.39 -0.55
CA VAL A 276 -12.16 -17.36 -0.45
C VAL A 276 -12.34 -16.52 0.82
N GLY A 277 -13.53 -15.92 1.00
CA GLY A 277 -13.82 -15.09 2.16
C GLY A 277 -13.70 -15.86 3.49
N LYS A 278 -14.11 -17.14 3.51
CA LYS A 278 -13.93 -18.00 4.67
C LYS A 278 -12.45 -18.22 4.98
N ALA A 279 -11.64 -18.56 3.98
CA ALA A 279 -10.21 -18.81 4.15
C ALA A 279 -9.49 -17.55 4.67
N VAL A 280 -9.84 -16.37 4.16
CA VAL A 280 -9.31 -15.08 4.64
C VAL A 280 -9.65 -14.86 6.12
N ARG A 281 -10.92 -15.00 6.51
CA ARG A 281 -11.36 -14.78 7.90
C ARG A 281 -10.79 -15.78 8.90
N GLU A 282 -10.55 -17.01 8.45
CA GLU A 282 -10.02 -18.11 9.30
C GLU A 282 -8.48 -18.17 9.31
N SER A 283 -7.79 -17.38 8.48
CA SER A 283 -6.33 -17.37 8.35
C SER A 283 -5.57 -16.94 9.62
N GLY A 284 -6.22 -16.14 10.48
CA GLY A 284 -5.58 -15.52 11.64
C GLY A 284 -4.66 -14.34 11.31
N ILE A 285 -4.56 -13.95 10.02
CA ILE A 285 -3.81 -12.79 9.56
C ILE A 285 -4.76 -11.56 9.63
N PRO A 286 -4.27 -10.38 10.06
CA PRO A 286 -5.06 -9.15 10.03
C PRO A 286 -5.66 -8.91 8.63
N ARG A 287 -6.93 -8.51 8.58
CA ARG A 287 -7.67 -8.34 7.30
C ARG A 287 -6.99 -7.33 6.37
N GLU A 288 -6.42 -6.29 6.94
CA GLU A 288 -5.71 -5.21 6.24
C GLU A 288 -4.41 -5.67 5.57
N GLU A 289 -3.85 -6.80 5.96
CA GLU A 289 -2.67 -7.39 5.34
C GLU A 289 -2.99 -8.26 4.12
N ILE A 290 -4.27 -8.61 3.88
CA ILE A 290 -4.68 -9.47 2.78
C ILE A 290 -5.42 -8.64 1.74
N PHE A 291 -4.95 -8.66 0.50
CA PHE A 291 -5.56 -7.99 -0.63
C PHE A 291 -6.48 -8.97 -1.40
N VAL A 292 -7.78 -8.69 -1.42
CA VAL A 292 -8.77 -9.53 -2.08
C VAL A 292 -9.37 -8.82 -3.28
N THR A 293 -9.25 -9.44 -4.45
CA THR A 293 -9.89 -9.00 -5.69
C THR A 293 -11.09 -9.88 -5.99
N THR A 294 -12.22 -9.26 -6.33
CA THR A 294 -13.36 -9.95 -6.97
C THR A 294 -13.88 -9.16 -8.17
N LYS A 295 -14.84 -9.73 -8.91
CA LYS A 295 -15.29 -9.16 -10.19
C LYS A 295 -16.79 -9.26 -10.34
N LEU A 296 -17.42 -8.19 -10.84
CA LEU A 296 -18.79 -8.20 -11.34
C LEU A 296 -18.81 -8.79 -12.75
N TYR A 297 -19.75 -9.67 -13.02
CA TYR A 297 -19.94 -10.27 -14.35
C TYR A 297 -21.01 -9.49 -15.14
N PRO A 298 -21.00 -9.44 -16.48
CA PRO A 298 -21.94 -8.62 -17.26
C PRO A 298 -23.42 -8.82 -16.95
N ASN A 299 -23.83 -10.02 -16.51
CA ASN A 299 -25.23 -10.28 -16.11
C ASN A 299 -25.64 -9.59 -14.79
N GLN A 300 -24.72 -8.94 -14.08
CA GLN A 300 -24.96 -8.20 -12.84
C GLN A 300 -24.96 -6.68 -13.05
N TYR A 301 -24.58 -6.19 -14.23
CA TYR A 301 -24.37 -4.74 -14.46
C TYR A 301 -25.64 -3.92 -14.31
N ASP A 302 -26.81 -4.48 -14.67
CA ASP A 302 -28.11 -3.82 -14.48
C ASP A 302 -28.46 -3.57 -13.00
N ASN A 303 -27.85 -4.32 -12.07
CA ASN A 303 -28.10 -4.26 -10.64
C ASN A 303 -26.77 -4.23 -9.85
N ALA A 304 -25.77 -3.51 -10.36
CA ALA A 304 -24.40 -3.54 -9.83
C ALA A 304 -24.31 -3.17 -8.35
N ALA A 305 -25.07 -2.20 -7.86
CA ALA A 305 -25.08 -1.82 -6.45
C ALA A 305 -25.53 -2.98 -5.53
N GLU A 306 -26.58 -3.72 -5.91
CA GLU A 306 -27.04 -4.90 -5.17
C GLU A 306 -26.01 -6.04 -5.28
N ALA A 307 -25.42 -6.24 -6.47
CA ALA A 307 -24.40 -7.25 -6.68
C ALA A 307 -23.11 -7.02 -5.87
N ILE A 308 -22.75 -5.76 -5.61
CA ILE A 308 -21.65 -5.39 -4.70
C ILE A 308 -21.98 -5.81 -3.25
N ASP A 309 -23.19 -5.47 -2.77
CA ASP A 309 -23.62 -5.87 -1.43
C ASP A 309 -23.69 -7.40 -1.29
N GLU A 310 -24.15 -8.09 -2.30
CA GLU A 310 -24.13 -9.57 -2.32
C GLU A 310 -22.70 -10.14 -2.33
N ALA A 311 -21.73 -9.51 -3.01
CA ALA A 311 -20.34 -9.96 -2.99
C ALA A 311 -19.73 -9.84 -1.59
N LEU A 312 -20.02 -8.75 -0.87
CA LEU A 312 -19.64 -8.58 0.54
C LEU A 312 -20.33 -9.64 1.43
N GLU A 313 -21.61 -9.92 1.21
CA GLU A 313 -22.33 -10.97 1.95
C GLU A 313 -21.75 -12.36 1.67
N ARG A 314 -21.48 -12.70 0.40
CA ARG A 314 -20.90 -14.00 0.01
C ARG A 314 -19.51 -14.20 0.60
N THR A 315 -18.63 -13.20 0.49
CA THR A 315 -17.29 -13.27 1.08
C THR A 315 -17.32 -13.16 2.59
N GLY A 316 -18.30 -12.45 3.17
CA GLY A 316 -18.39 -12.11 4.59
C GLY A 316 -17.26 -11.20 5.03
N LEU A 317 -16.70 -10.40 4.12
CA LEU A 317 -15.67 -9.41 4.40
C LEU A 317 -16.30 -8.03 4.64
N ASP A 318 -15.66 -7.22 5.46
CA ASP A 318 -16.14 -5.86 5.75
C ASP A 318 -15.94 -4.91 4.55
N TYR A 319 -14.97 -5.18 3.71
CA TYR A 319 -14.66 -4.45 2.48
C TYR A 319 -13.94 -5.36 1.45
N ILE A 320 -13.96 -4.96 0.18
CA ILE A 320 -13.19 -5.55 -0.91
C ILE A 320 -12.02 -4.62 -1.26
N ASP A 321 -10.80 -5.15 -1.41
CA ASP A 321 -9.63 -4.32 -1.75
C ASP A 321 -9.66 -3.87 -3.22
N MET A 322 -10.06 -4.77 -4.14
CA MET A 322 -10.19 -4.47 -5.55
C MET A 322 -11.45 -5.12 -6.13
N MET A 323 -12.28 -4.32 -6.79
CA MET A 323 -13.39 -4.86 -7.58
C MET A 323 -13.22 -4.49 -9.05
N LEU A 324 -13.39 -5.46 -9.94
CA LEU A 324 -13.26 -5.28 -11.38
C LEU A 324 -14.60 -5.48 -12.09
N LEU A 325 -14.85 -4.74 -13.17
CA LEU A 325 -15.75 -5.21 -14.19
C LEU A 325 -15.06 -6.34 -14.96
N HIS A 326 -15.69 -7.53 -15.05
CA HIS A 326 -15.04 -8.74 -15.55
C HIS A 326 -14.83 -8.73 -17.06
N HIS A 327 -15.75 -8.14 -17.81
CA HIS A 327 -15.70 -7.98 -19.26
C HIS A 327 -16.42 -6.70 -19.68
N PRO A 328 -16.12 -6.10 -20.83
CA PRO A 328 -17.01 -5.14 -21.48
C PRO A 328 -18.40 -5.71 -21.67
N GLY A 329 -19.44 -4.90 -21.53
CA GLY A 329 -20.81 -5.36 -21.70
C GLY A 329 -21.83 -4.23 -21.64
N ASP A 330 -23.09 -4.57 -21.93
CA ASP A 330 -24.18 -3.61 -21.80
C ASP A 330 -24.25 -3.07 -20.37
N ASN A 331 -24.40 -1.74 -20.20
CA ASN A 331 -24.47 -1.01 -18.92
C ASN A 331 -23.21 -1.05 -18.05
N ASP A 332 -22.04 -1.36 -18.61
CA ASP A 332 -20.76 -1.39 -17.89
C ASP A 332 -20.40 -0.02 -17.28
N VAL A 333 -20.66 1.10 -17.98
CA VAL A 333 -20.46 2.45 -17.45
C VAL A 333 -21.32 2.71 -16.20
N GLU A 334 -22.59 2.32 -16.22
CA GLU A 334 -23.47 2.49 -15.06
C GLU A 334 -23.09 1.54 -13.91
N ALA A 335 -22.62 0.34 -14.22
CA ALA A 335 -22.07 -0.58 -13.24
C ALA A 335 -20.79 -0.01 -12.59
N TYR A 336 -19.90 0.61 -13.39
CA TYR A 336 -18.71 1.26 -12.86
C TYR A 336 -19.04 2.45 -11.95
N LYS A 337 -20.03 3.26 -12.31
CA LYS A 337 -20.52 4.34 -11.43
C LYS A 337 -21.08 3.83 -10.11
N ALA A 338 -21.72 2.66 -10.11
CA ALA A 338 -22.12 2.01 -8.85
C ALA A 338 -20.91 1.57 -8.01
N MET A 339 -19.84 1.12 -8.67
CA MET A 339 -18.55 0.83 -7.98
C MET A 339 -17.91 2.13 -7.43
N GLU A 340 -17.93 3.25 -8.17
CA GLU A 340 -17.47 4.55 -7.68
C GLU A 340 -18.23 5.00 -6.42
N GLN A 341 -19.55 4.78 -6.38
CA GLN A 341 -20.35 5.05 -5.19
C GLN A 341 -19.96 4.13 -4.02
N ALA A 342 -19.71 2.85 -4.30
CA ALA A 342 -19.29 1.88 -3.28
C ALA A 342 -17.89 2.20 -2.72
N VAL A 343 -17.00 2.82 -3.50
CA VAL A 343 -15.73 3.37 -2.99
C VAL A 343 -15.99 4.51 -2.01
N ALA A 344 -16.89 5.45 -2.36
CA ALA A 344 -17.25 6.55 -1.47
C ALA A 344 -17.93 6.07 -0.16
N GLU A 345 -18.59 4.90 -0.20
CA GLU A 345 -19.21 4.25 0.97
C GLU A 345 -18.21 3.39 1.79
N GLY A 346 -16.97 3.25 1.33
CA GLY A 346 -15.96 2.43 1.99
C GLY A 346 -16.14 0.91 1.84
N LYS A 347 -17.04 0.47 0.95
CA LYS A 347 -17.29 -0.94 0.63
C LYS A 347 -16.19 -1.56 -0.24
N ILE A 348 -15.56 -0.72 -1.07
CA ILE A 348 -14.49 -1.08 -2.00
C ILE A 348 -13.36 -0.07 -1.83
N ARG A 349 -12.10 -0.53 -1.80
CA ARG A 349 -10.92 0.34 -1.72
C ARG A 349 -10.44 0.82 -3.09
N SER A 350 -10.45 -0.06 -4.09
CA SER A 350 -9.97 0.23 -5.44
C SER A 350 -10.88 -0.43 -6.47
N ILE A 351 -11.03 0.20 -7.62
CA ILE A 351 -11.86 -0.31 -8.72
C ILE A 351 -11.06 -0.38 -10.01
N GLY A 352 -11.42 -1.31 -10.87
CA GLY A 352 -10.70 -1.54 -12.12
C GLY A 352 -11.50 -2.33 -13.15
N LEU A 353 -10.81 -2.78 -14.18
CA LEU A 353 -11.39 -3.43 -15.34
C LEU A 353 -10.67 -4.75 -15.64
N SER A 354 -11.33 -5.67 -16.34
CA SER A 354 -10.72 -6.90 -16.83
C SER A 354 -11.18 -7.18 -18.25
N ASN A 355 -10.24 -7.48 -19.14
CA ASN A 355 -10.46 -7.69 -20.57
C ASN A 355 -10.87 -6.40 -21.34
N TRP A 356 -10.28 -5.27 -20.95
CA TRP A 356 -10.37 -4.02 -21.69
C TRP A 356 -9.07 -3.76 -22.44
N TYR A 357 -9.20 -3.35 -23.71
CA TYR A 357 -8.12 -3.04 -24.62
C TYR A 357 -8.16 -1.55 -25.01
N VAL A 358 -7.31 -1.12 -25.92
CA VAL A 358 -7.15 0.32 -26.23
C VAL A 358 -8.47 0.97 -26.68
N GLU A 359 -9.17 0.34 -27.64
CA GLU A 359 -10.41 0.92 -28.20
C GLU A 359 -11.51 1.01 -27.13
N GLU A 360 -11.69 -0.04 -26.34
CA GLU A 360 -12.68 -0.05 -25.25
C GLU A 360 -12.33 0.98 -24.17
N LEU A 361 -11.06 1.14 -23.81
CA LEU A 361 -10.61 2.13 -22.83
C LEU A 361 -10.82 3.57 -23.31
N GLU A 362 -10.50 3.86 -24.59
CA GLU A 362 -10.72 5.19 -25.18
C GLU A 362 -12.20 5.59 -25.16
N ASP A 363 -13.11 4.64 -25.37
CA ASP A 363 -14.55 4.89 -25.35
C ASP A 363 -15.08 4.97 -23.89
N PHE A 364 -14.54 4.20 -22.96
CA PHE A 364 -15.05 4.07 -21.60
C PHE A 364 -14.58 5.19 -20.67
N LEU A 365 -13.29 5.51 -20.65
CA LEU A 365 -12.69 6.43 -19.69
C LEU A 365 -13.32 7.84 -19.67
N PRO A 366 -13.77 8.44 -20.81
CA PRO A 366 -14.44 9.74 -20.77
C PRO A 366 -15.80 9.75 -20.05
N GLN A 367 -16.39 8.59 -19.74
CA GLN A 367 -17.74 8.44 -19.20
C GLN A 367 -17.77 8.19 -17.68
N ILE A 368 -16.60 8.06 -17.05
CA ILE A 368 -16.41 7.71 -15.63
C ILE A 368 -15.68 8.85 -14.90
N THR A 369 -15.66 8.78 -13.55
CA THR A 369 -15.04 9.83 -12.72
C THR A 369 -13.74 9.32 -12.06
N ILE A 370 -13.74 8.09 -11.57
CA ILE A 370 -12.57 7.48 -10.93
C ILE A 370 -11.80 6.66 -11.99
N THR A 371 -10.58 7.07 -12.29
CA THR A 371 -9.69 6.29 -13.18
C THR A 371 -9.49 4.88 -12.62
N PRO A 372 -9.62 3.82 -13.44
CA PRO A 372 -9.34 2.46 -13.00
C PRO A 372 -7.95 2.34 -12.36
N ALA A 373 -7.86 1.66 -11.24
CA ALA A 373 -6.57 1.42 -10.59
C ALA A 373 -5.80 0.26 -11.22
N LEU A 374 -6.53 -0.65 -11.88
CA LEU A 374 -6.01 -1.87 -12.47
C LEU A 374 -6.76 -2.21 -13.75
N VAL A 375 -6.03 -2.70 -14.76
CA VAL A 375 -6.59 -3.46 -15.88
C VAL A 375 -5.98 -4.85 -15.89
N GLN A 376 -6.83 -5.89 -15.87
CA GLN A 376 -6.45 -7.28 -15.80
C GLN A 376 -6.77 -7.98 -17.13
N ASN A 377 -5.72 -8.35 -17.89
CA ASN A 377 -5.85 -8.97 -19.23
C ASN A 377 -5.11 -10.31 -19.31
N GLU A 378 -5.37 -11.11 -20.37
CA GLU A 378 -4.57 -12.28 -20.69
C GLU A 378 -3.15 -11.85 -21.13
N ILE A 379 -2.12 -12.30 -20.40
CA ILE A 379 -0.73 -11.95 -20.73
C ILE A 379 0.19 -13.14 -20.46
N HIS A 380 0.85 -13.63 -21.50
CA HIS A 380 1.85 -14.68 -21.43
C HIS A 380 2.85 -14.57 -22.60
N PRO A 381 3.98 -15.30 -22.62
CA PRO A 381 5.01 -15.15 -23.65
C PRO A 381 4.55 -15.28 -25.12
N TYR A 382 3.45 -15.98 -25.39
CA TYR A 382 2.88 -16.11 -26.74
C TYR A 382 1.78 -15.07 -27.06
N TYR A 383 1.33 -14.29 -26.04
CA TYR A 383 0.38 -13.20 -26.17
C TYR A 383 0.79 -12.06 -25.25
N GLN A 384 1.53 -11.08 -25.76
CA GLN A 384 2.29 -10.14 -24.95
C GLN A 384 1.68 -8.76 -24.82
N GLU A 385 0.63 -8.45 -25.56
CA GLU A 385 -0.08 -7.17 -25.47
C GLU A 385 0.85 -5.94 -25.63
N ASN A 386 1.82 -6.01 -26.54
CA ASN A 386 2.95 -5.06 -26.65
C ASN A 386 2.53 -3.60 -26.90
N ASP A 387 1.35 -3.35 -27.46
CA ASP A 387 0.78 -2.01 -27.65
C ASP A 387 -0.17 -1.62 -26.50
N VAL A 388 -0.86 -2.60 -25.89
CA VAL A 388 -1.90 -2.38 -24.88
C VAL A 388 -1.28 -2.09 -23.52
N ILE A 389 -0.27 -2.85 -23.09
CA ILE A 389 0.40 -2.66 -21.80
C ILE A 389 0.97 -1.25 -21.66
N PRO A 390 1.82 -0.74 -22.59
CA PRO A 390 2.34 0.61 -22.47
C PRO A 390 1.26 1.70 -22.49
N TYR A 391 0.16 1.48 -23.24
CA TYR A 391 -0.96 2.40 -23.26
C TYR A 391 -1.62 2.50 -21.87
N ILE A 392 -1.97 1.37 -21.27
CA ILE A 392 -2.59 1.32 -19.93
C ILE A 392 -1.66 1.96 -18.88
N GLN A 393 -0.37 1.61 -18.91
CA GLN A 393 0.63 2.17 -17.98
C GLN A 393 0.78 3.69 -18.17
N SER A 394 0.68 4.20 -19.39
CA SER A 394 0.75 5.66 -19.68
C SER A 394 -0.40 6.45 -19.05
N LEU A 395 -1.51 5.79 -18.72
CA LEU A 395 -2.67 6.35 -18.03
C LEU A 395 -2.52 6.32 -16.49
N GLY A 396 -1.39 5.83 -15.96
CA GLY A 396 -1.19 5.63 -14.53
C GLY A 396 -2.00 4.47 -13.96
N ILE A 397 -2.34 3.49 -14.79
CA ILE A 397 -3.11 2.30 -14.43
C ILE A 397 -2.16 1.10 -14.36
N VAL A 398 -2.27 0.28 -13.31
CA VAL A 398 -1.48 -0.95 -13.17
C VAL A 398 -2.03 -2.04 -14.08
N VAL A 399 -1.14 -2.79 -14.72
CA VAL A 399 -1.50 -3.96 -15.54
C VAL A 399 -1.30 -5.23 -14.74
N GLN A 400 -2.26 -6.14 -14.80
CA GLN A 400 -2.17 -7.48 -14.20
C GLN A 400 -2.47 -8.55 -15.23
N GLY A 401 -1.60 -9.58 -15.30
CA GLY A 401 -1.74 -10.70 -16.21
C GLY A 401 -2.47 -11.89 -15.56
N TRP A 402 -3.58 -12.32 -16.18
CA TRP A 402 -4.16 -13.64 -15.92
C TRP A 402 -3.67 -14.63 -16.98
N TYR A 403 -3.74 -15.93 -16.72
CA TYR A 403 -3.15 -16.99 -17.53
C TYR A 403 -1.66 -16.81 -17.87
N PRO A 404 -0.80 -16.46 -16.90
CA PRO A 404 0.62 -16.23 -17.20
C PRO A 404 1.31 -17.45 -17.84
N PHE A 405 0.74 -18.65 -17.65
CA PHE A 405 1.21 -19.90 -18.26
C PHE A 405 0.38 -20.34 -19.49
N GLY A 406 -0.34 -19.43 -20.15
CA GLY A 406 -1.11 -19.70 -21.35
C GLY A 406 -2.43 -20.43 -21.14
N GLY A 407 -2.82 -20.69 -19.88
CA GLY A 407 -4.14 -21.25 -19.56
C GLY A 407 -4.34 -22.73 -19.91
N ARG A 408 -5.60 -23.16 -19.89
CA ARG A 408 -5.98 -24.57 -20.06
C ARG A 408 -5.60 -25.11 -21.46
N GLY A 409 -4.85 -26.20 -21.47
CA GLY A 409 -4.44 -26.88 -22.69
C GLY A 409 -3.11 -26.38 -23.29
N TYR A 410 -2.64 -25.19 -22.87
CA TYR A 410 -1.41 -24.56 -23.40
C TYR A 410 -0.26 -24.50 -22.39
N THR A 411 -0.54 -24.65 -21.10
CA THR A 411 0.45 -24.56 -20.02
C THR A 411 1.65 -25.50 -20.25
N ALA A 412 1.40 -26.75 -20.67
CA ALA A 412 2.49 -27.70 -20.88
C ALA A 412 3.40 -27.31 -22.05
N GLU A 413 2.84 -26.76 -23.14
CA GLU A 413 3.60 -26.26 -24.27
C GLU A 413 4.49 -25.09 -23.85
N LEU A 414 3.91 -24.10 -23.19
CA LEU A 414 4.62 -22.90 -22.78
C LEU A 414 5.73 -23.19 -21.76
N LEU A 415 5.45 -24.01 -20.74
CA LEU A 415 6.46 -24.39 -19.74
C LEU A 415 7.59 -25.26 -20.32
N SER A 416 7.38 -25.92 -21.46
CA SER A 416 8.41 -26.71 -22.17
C SER A 416 9.07 -25.98 -23.33
N ASP A 417 8.77 -24.69 -23.53
CA ASP A 417 9.43 -23.89 -24.57
C ASP A 417 10.95 -23.92 -24.40
N GLU A 418 11.68 -24.11 -25.52
CA GLU A 418 13.13 -24.31 -25.50
C GLU A 418 13.88 -23.07 -25.01
N THR A 419 13.41 -21.87 -25.37
CA THR A 419 14.01 -20.60 -24.95
C THR A 419 13.85 -20.42 -23.45
N ILE A 420 12.60 -20.57 -22.96
CA ILE A 420 12.27 -20.41 -21.54
C ILE A 420 13.00 -21.45 -20.69
N SER A 421 13.04 -22.73 -21.15
CA SER A 421 13.72 -23.81 -20.44
C SER A 421 15.25 -23.60 -20.36
N LYS A 422 15.88 -23.00 -21.37
CA LYS A 422 17.31 -22.66 -21.35
C LYS A 422 17.61 -21.54 -20.34
N ILE A 423 16.77 -20.51 -20.31
CA ILE A 423 16.89 -19.41 -19.35
C ILE A 423 16.69 -19.95 -17.92
N ALA A 424 15.67 -20.77 -17.70
CA ALA A 424 15.41 -21.41 -16.42
C ALA A 424 16.61 -22.22 -15.90
N ALA A 425 17.23 -23.01 -16.78
CA ALA A 425 18.42 -23.78 -16.44
C ALA A 425 19.66 -22.90 -16.14
N ALA A 426 19.76 -21.72 -16.76
CA ALA A 426 20.85 -20.79 -16.50
C ALA A 426 20.77 -20.13 -15.13
N HIS A 427 19.56 -19.91 -14.62
CA HIS A 427 19.28 -19.32 -13.32
C HIS A 427 19.03 -20.35 -12.20
N ASP A 428 19.05 -21.65 -12.50
CA ASP A 428 18.71 -22.74 -11.57
C ASP A 428 17.28 -22.59 -10.97
N VAL A 429 16.34 -22.19 -11.80
CA VAL A 429 14.92 -21.99 -11.50
C VAL A 429 14.02 -22.76 -12.46
N THR A 430 12.70 -22.73 -12.25
CA THR A 430 11.74 -23.38 -13.16
C THR A 430 11.31 -22.45 -14.31
N SER A 431 10.79 -23.04 -15.40
CA SER A 431 10.17 -22.27 -16.48
C SER A 431 9.00 -21.39 -15.98
N ALA A 432 8.25 -21.85 -14.99
CA ALA A 432 7.17 -21.08 -14.37
C ALA A 432 7.73 -19.80 -13.71
N GLN A 433 8.79 -19.93 -12.92
CA GLN A 433 9.44 -18.78 -12.29
C GLN A 433 9.99 -17.79 -13.33
N VAL A 434 10.59 -18.24 -14.42
CA VAL A 434 11.05 -17.37 -15.52
C VAL A 434 9.91 -16.57 -16.13
N ILE A 435 8.78 -17.21 -16.44
CA ILE A 435 7.61 -16.52 -17.03
C ILE A 435 7.03 -15.50 -16.07
N LEU A 436 6.91 -15.83 -14.80
CA LEU A 436 6.39 -14.90 -13.79
C LEU A 436 7.34 -13.72 -13.58
N ARG A 437 8.65 -13.97 -13.50
CA ARG A 437 9.66 -12.91 -13.35
C ARG A 437 9.69 -11.99 -14.58
N TRP A 438 9.55 -12.53 -15.79
CA TRP A 438 9.44 -11.77 -17.03
C TRP A 438 8.25 -10.81 -16.99
N ASN A 439 7.07 -11.27 -16.56
CA ASN A 439 5.90 -10.40 -16.38
C ASN A 439 6.19 -9.26 -15.40
N LEU A 440 6.75 -9.59 -14.22
CA LEU A 440 7.06 -8.59 -13.21
C LEU A 440 8.05 -7.54 -13.72
N GLN A 441 9.08 -7.95 -14.50
CA GLN A 441 10.05 -7.01 -15.08
C GLN A 441 9.46 -6.16 -16.21
N LYS A 442 8.35 -6.56 -16.83
CA LYS A 442 7.55 -5.72 -17.74
C LYS A 442 6.61 -4.75 -16.98
N GLY A 443 6.58 -4.76 -15.64
CA GLY A 443 5.63 -4.00 -14.85
C GLY A 443 4.21 -4.59 -14.92
N VAL A 444 4.08 -5.90 -15.08
CA VAL A 444 2.83 -6.65 -15.11
C VAL A 444 2.73 -7.52 -13.86
N ALA A 445 1.79 -7.21 -12.96
CA ALA A 445 1.47 -8.05 -11.81
C ALA A 445 0.86 -9.39 -12.25
N VAL A 446 1.02 -10.45 -11.48
CA VAL A 446 0.59 -11.79 -11.92
C VAL A 446 -0.21 -12.55 -10.85
N ILE A 447 -1.17 -13.35 -11.32
CA ILE A 447 -2.06 -14.17 -10.49
C ILE A 447 -2.16 -15.61 -11.02
N PRO A 448 -1.03 -16.37 -11.05
CA PRO A 448 -1.09 -17.77 -11.46
C PRO A 448 -2.04 -18.58 -10.56
N GLY A 449 -2.88 -19.43 -11.15
CA GLY A 449 -3.73 -20.37 -10.43
C GLY A 449 -3.05 -21.73 -10.24
N SER A 450 -3.20 -22.33 -9.06
CA SER A 450 -2.77 -23.71 -8.80
C SER A 450 -3.55 -24.30 -7.63
N SER A 451 -3.90 -25.60 -7.71
CA SER A 451 -4.39 -26.40 -6.57
C SER A 451 -3.27 -27.17 -5.87
N ASN A 452 -2.02 -27.06 -6.36
CA ASN A 452 -0.86 -27.72 -5.76
C ASN A 452 -0.11 -26.74 -4.85
N PRO A 453 -0.04 -26.97 -3.52
CA PRO A 453 0.66 -26.10 -2.58
C PRO A 453 2.15 -25.91 -2.90
N ASP A 454 2.83 -26.91 -3.45
CA ASP A 454 4.25 -26.78 -3.79
C ASP A 454 4.48 -25.83 -4.97
N HIS A 455 3.60 -25.87 -5.98
CA HIS A 455 3.65 -24.89 -7.08
C HIS A 455 3.35 -23.46 -6.60
N ILE A 456 2.44 -23.31 -5.63
CA ILE A 456 2.12 -21.97 -5.08
C ILE A 456 3.34 -21.39 -4.36
N ARG A 457 4.03 -22.20 -3.53
CA ARG A 457 5.27 -21.77 -2.85
C ARG A 457 6.39 -21.46 -3.84
N GLU A 458 6.57 -22.30 -4.88
CA GLU A 458 7.54 -22.10 -5.95
C GLU A 458 7.26 -20.80 -6.73
N ASN A 459 6.00 -20.54 -7.08
CA ASN A 459 5.61 -19.33 -7.81
C ASN A 459 5.88 -18.04 -7.01
N LEU A 460 5.92 -18.09 -5.67
CA LEU A 460 6.24 -16.93 -4.84
C LEU A 460 7.76 -16.69 -4.69
N ASP A 461 8.59 -17.67 -5.03
CA ASP A 461 10.05 -17.57 -4.95
C ASP A 461 10.65 -16.98 -6.25
N LEU A 462 10.33 -15.71 -6.52
CA LEU A 462 10.67 -15.00 -7.77
C LEU A 462 11.72 -13.90 -7.60
N PHE A 463 12.07 -13.58 -6.36
CA PHE A 463 12.82 -12.35 -6.08
C PHE A 463 14.31 -12.61 -5.84
N GLY A 464 14.74 -13.88 -5.91
CA GLY A 464 16.13 -14.30 -5.77
C GLY A 464 16.99 -14.20 -7.03
N PHE A 465 16.38 -13.90 -8.19
CA PHE A 465 17.06 -13.76 -9.47
C PHE A 465 16.43 -12.65 -10.31
N GLU A 466 17.14 -12.21 -11.35
CA GLU A 466 16.69 -11.19 -12.29
C GLU A 466 17.06 -11.65 -13.71
N LEU A 467 16.12 -11.45 -14.65
CA LEU A 467 16.37 -11.70 -16.06
C LEU A 467 17.15 -10.52 -16.65
N THR A 468 18.18 -10.83 -17.41
CA THR A 468 18.94 -9.83 -18.17
C THR A 468 18.13 -9.25 -19.32
N ASP A 469 18.50 -8.07 -19.82
CA ASP A 469 17.85 -7.46 -21.01
C ASP A 469 17.84 -8.40 -22.21
N GLU A 470 18.91 -9.21 -22.39
CA GLU A 470 19.00 -10.18 -23.49
C GLU A 470 18.02 -11.34 -23.30
N GLU A 471 17.83 -11.83 -22.09
CA GLU A 471 16.84 -12.88 -21.76
C GLU A 471 15.41 -12.36 -21.88
N MET A 472 15.16 -11.12 -21.44
CA MET A 472 13.88 -10.45 -21.64
C MET A 472 13.55 -10.36 -23.14
N GLU A 473 14.51 -9.94 -23.99
CA GLU A 473 14.31 -9.84 -25.44
C GLU A 473 14.11 -11.22 -26.09
N GLN A 474 14.78 -12.27 -25.61
CA GLN A 474 14.55 -13.63 -26.08
C GLN A 474 13.12 -14.08 -25.81
N ILE A 475 12.56 -13.80 -24.62
CA ILE A 475 11.18 -14.12 -24.30
C ILE A 475 10.22 -13.22 -25.08
N ASN A 476 10.52 -11.93 -25.23
CA ASN A 476 9.73 -11.00 -26.04
C ASN A 476 9.61 -11.47 -27.50
N SER A 477 10.65 -12.12 -28.04
CA SER A 477 10.63 -12.67 -29.39
C SER A 477 9.70 -13.88 -29.58
N LEU A 478 9.16 -14.44 -28.52
CA LEU A 478 8.22 -15.56 -28.56
C LEU A 478 6.77 -15.14 -28.84
N ASP A 479 6.50 -13.84 -28.92
CA ASP A 479 5.15 -13.34 -29.19
C ASP A 479 4.60 -13.88 -30.51
N ARG A 480 3.42 -14.47 -30.42
CA ARG A 480 2.69 -15.03 -31.57
C ARG A 480 1.37 -14.31 -31.80
N ASN A 481 1.02 -13.34 -30.94
CA ASN A 481 -0.31 -12.73 -30.85
C ASN A 481 -1.40 -13.81 -30.73
N GLU A 482 -1.13 -14.84 -29.94
CA GLU A 482 -1.95 -16.05 -29.80
C GLU A 482 -2.74 -15.99 -28.49
N LYS A 483 -3.93 -15.39 -28.53
CA LYS A 483 -4.87 -15.34 -27.42
C LYS A 483 -5.53 -16.71 -27.23
N HIS A 484 -5.51 -17.23 -26.01
CA HIS A 484 -6.03 -18.56 -25.67
C HIS A 484 -7.45 -18.54 -25.10
N ASP A 485 -7.90 -17.38 -24.64
CA ASP A 485 -9.28 -17.23 -24.24
C ASP A 485 -10.14 -16.72 -25.41
N TRP A 486 -11.43 -17.04 -25.34
CA TRP A 486 -12.42 -16.75 -26.39
C TRP A 486 -13.21 -15.45 -26.13
N TYR A 487 -12.90 -14.70 -25.10
CA TYR A 487 -13.48 -13.38 -24.79
C TYR A 487 -12.81 -12.24 -25.53
#